data_8cb2e8d7e987c2e30862db8d430eba6a
#
_entry.id   8cb2e8d7e987c2e30862db8d430eba6a
#
_cell.length_a   1.000
_cell.length_b   1.000
_cell.length_c   1.000
_cell.angle_alpha   90.00
_cell.angle_beta   90.00
_cell.angle_gamma   90.00
#
_symmetry.space_group_name_H-M   'P 1'
#
loop_
_entity.id
_entity.type
_entity.pdbx_description
1 polymer ?
#
loop_
_entity_poly.entity_id
_entity_poly.type
_entity_poly.pdbx_seq_one_letter_code
_entity_poly.pdbx_strand_id
1 'polypeptide(L)'
;MNQLKTMSSLFLAFLCLPWASAMSIQEAFKQNLISVDIQTNETGTHYSEPFVMKVRNLTSTKLDLELGNGYLLEPVNEEEQTMIVTNRLLASLSPHETKDLFVNAMCIEQRDAAPDEDSRYTFADLATPELRKLSGFIEENKHFEPNAQFLMWGIANGSYPKEFIH
;
A
#
# COMPACT_ATOMS: atom_id res chain seq x y z
N MET A 1 -8.43 -40.67 60.93
CA MET A 1 -8.09 -39.28 60.74
C MET A 1 -7.60 -39.13 59.32
N ASN A 2 -8.51 -38.77 58.41
CA ASN A 2 -8.21 -38.58 56.97
C ASN A 2 -7.96 -37.13 56.70
N GLN A 3 -6.75 -36.79 56.25
CA GLN A 3 -6.36 -35.46 55.75
C GLN A 3 -6.73 -35.40 54.27
N LEU A 4 -7.74 -34.59 53.91
CA LEU A 4 -8.04 -34.23 52.55
C LEU A 4 -7.03 -33.18 52.08
N LYS A 5 -6.20 -33.51 51.07
CA LYS A 5 -5.33 -32.56 50.38
C LYS A 5 -6.15 -31.90 49.27
N THR A 6 -6.47 -30.61 49.44
CA THR A 6 -7.06 -29.77 48.40
C THR A 6 -5.99 -29.40 47.40
N MET A 7 -6.05 -29.97 46.19
CA MET A 7 -5.27 -29.51 45.03
C MET A 7 -5.92 -28.24 44.47
N SER A 8 -5.28 -27.09 44.68
CA SER A 8 -5.65 -25.82 44.05
C SER A 8 -5.14 -25.83 42.60
N SER A 9 -6.07 -26.00 41.67
CA SER A 9 -5.75 -25.95 40.23
C SER A 9 -5.64 -24.48 39.79
N LEU A 10 -4.42 -24.02 39.53
CA LEU A 10 -4.15 -22.70 39.02
C LEU A 10 -4.47 -22.70 37.51
N PHE A 11 -5.63 -22.18 37.13
CA PHE A 11 -6.03 -21.96 35.74
C PHE A 11 -5.23 -20.76 35.21
N LEU A 12 -4.17 -21.04 34.45
CA LEU A 12 -3.43 -20.01 33.70
C LEU A 12 -4.27 -19.61 32.47
N ALA A 13 -5.03 -18.54 32.61
CA ALA A 13 -5.75 -17.95 31.46
C ALA A 13 -4.71 -17.34 30.48
N PHE A 14 -4.47 -18.05 29.39
CA PHE A 14 -3.72 -17.52 28.24
C PHE A 14 -4.58 -16.43 27.61
N LEU A 15 -4.31 -15.17 27.96
CA LEU A 15 -4.84 -14.01 27.25
C LEU A 15 -4.22 -14.01 25.85
N CYS A 16 -4.93 -14.58 24.88
CA CYS A 16 -4.68 -14.31 23.47
C CYS A 16 -4.94 -12.80 23.22
N LEU A 17 -3.90 -11.99 23.31
CA LEU A 17 -3.95 -10.62 22.80
C LEU A 17 -4.17 -10.73 21.29
N PRO A 18 -5.25 -10.13 20.75
CA PRO A 18 -5.40 -10.07 19.29
C PRO A 18 -4.18 -9.30 18.75
N TRP A 19 -3.50 -9.88 17.79
CA TRP A 19 -2.51 -9.14 17.02
C TRP A 19 -3.24 -7.97 16.39
N ALA A 20 -2.93 -6.76 16.80
CA ALA A 20 -3.46 -5.57 16.17
C ALA A 20 -3.00 -5.62 14.71
N SER A 21 -3.95 -5.80 13.79
CA SER A 21 -3.66 -5.69 12.37
C SER A 21 -3.20 -4.28 12.08
N ALA A 22 -2.20 -4.12 11.19
CA ALA A 22 -1.76 -2.80 10.76
C ALA A 22 -2.96 -2.03 10.19
N MET A 23 -3.06 -0.74 10.52
CA MET A 23 -4.08 0.15 9.98
C MET A 23 -3.70 0.53 8.55
N SER A 24 -4.69 0.63 7.65
CA SER A 24 -4.44 1.17 6.30
C SER A 24 -3.92 2.61 6.38
N ILE A 25 -2.90 2.92 5.57
CA ILE A 25 -2.38 4.31 5.45
C ILE A 25 -3.49 5.27 5.03
N GLN A 26 -4.38 4.88 4.11
CA GLN A 26 -5.51 5.69 3.67
C GLN A 26 -6.48 6.00 4.82
N GLU A 27 -6.77 4.99 5.65
CA GLU A 27 -7.66 5.19 6.79
C GLU A 27 -7.01 6.08 7.86
N ALA A 28 -5.73 5.87 8.16
CA ALA A 28 -4.98 6.72 9.08
C ALA A 28 -4.91 8.18 8.58
N PHE A 29 -4.76 8.39 7.28
CA PHE A 29 -4.77 9.71 6.66
C PHE A 29 -6.15 10.37 6.76
N LYS A 30 -7.24 9.65 6.42
CA LYS A 30 -8.62 10.15 6.55
C LYS A 30 -8.98 10.53 8.00
N GLN A 31 -8.43 9.82 8.98
CA GLN A 31 -8.61 10.12 10.40
C GLN A 31 -7.68 11.21 10.95
N ASN A 32 -6.83 11.81 10.11
CA ASN A 32 -5.82 12.80 10.52
C ASN A 32 -4.83 12.27 11.59
N LEU A 33 -4.56 10.98 11.60
CA LEU A 33 -3.56 10.37 12.48
C LEU A 33 -2.15 10.51 11.90
N ILE A 34 -2.05 10.69 10.58
CA ILE A 34 -0.82 10.90 9.84
C ILE A 34 -0.96 12.05 8.84
N SER A 35 0.15 12.65 8.46
CA SER A 35 0.26 13.41 7.21
C SER A 35 1.02 12.59 6.18
N VAL A 36 0.64 12.77 4.91
CA VAL A 36 1.25 12.06 3.78
C VAL A 36 1.58 13.07 2.68
N ASP A 37 2.78 12.93 2.11
CA ASP A 37 3.23 13.67 0.92
C ASP A 37 3.82 12.64 -0.05
N ILE A 38 3.28 12.58 -1.28
CA ILE A 38 3.67 11.61 -2.31
C ILE A 38 4.32 12.36 -3.46
N GLN A 39 5.61 12.11 -3.64
CA GLN A 39 6.46 12.75 -4.65
C GLN A 39 7.12 11.70 -5.53
N THR A 40 7.54 12.09 -6.72
CA THR A 40 8.36 11.24 -7.57
C THR A 40 9.70 10.91 -6.90
N ASN A 41 10.18 9.71 -7.19
CA ASN A 41 11.51 9.24 -6.80
C ASN A 41 12.46 9.41 -7.99
N GLU A 42 13.44 10.31 -7.88
CA GLU A 42 14.42 10.61 -8.93
C GLU A 42 15.21 9.38 -9.41
N THR A 43 15.35 8.34 -8.55
CA THR A 43 16.05 7.10 -8.89
C THR A 43 15.13 5.98 -9.35
N GLY A 44 13.83 6.18 -9.30
CA GLY A 44 12.81 5.22 -9.73
C GLY A 44 12.53 5.26 -11.23
N THR A 45 11.66 4.37 -11.67
CA THR A 45 11.08 4.34 -13.02
C THR A 45 9.57 4.30 -12.88
N HIS A 46 8.80 4.62 -13.95
CA HIS A 46 7.32 4.56 -13.89
C HIS A 46 6.73 3.15 -13.74
N TYR A 47 7.51 2.17 -13.37
CA TYR A 47 7.05 0.81 -13.04
C TYR A 47 7.80 0.20 -11.86
N SER A 48 8.88 0.84 -11.38
CA SER A 48 9.67 0.36 -10.24
C SER A 48 10.06 1.55 -9.35
N GLU A 49 9.50 1.60 -8.15
CA GLU A 49 9.69 2.64 -7.15
C GLU A 49 9.57 4.08 -7.68
N PRO A 50 8.50 4.40 -8.47
CA PRO A 50 8.33 5.75 -9.02
C PRO A 50 8.14 6.82 -7.93
N PHE A 51 7.75 6.45 -6.72
CA PHE A 51 7.39 7.40 -5.68
C PHE A 51 8.12 7.19 -4.36
N VAL A 52 8.41 8.32 -3.71
CA VAL A 52 8.68 8.40 -2.28
C VAL A 52 7.44 8.96 -1.59
N MET A 53 6.86 8.15 -0.69
CA MET A 53 5.75 8.55 0.16
C MET A 53 6.30 8.91 1.55
N LYS A 54 6.32 10.19 1.87
CA LYS A 54 6.72 10.69 3.18
C LYS A 54 5.54 10.64 4.13
N VAL A 55 5.61 9.77 5.13
CA VAL A 55 4.54 9.55 6.12
C VAL A 55 5.01 10.05 7.49
N ARG A 56 4.23 10.93 8.12
CA ARG A 56 4.49 11.42 9.47
C ARG A 56 3.37 11.03 10.42
N ASN A 57 3.72 10.39 11.52
CA ASN A 57 2.81 10.13 12.63
C ASN A 57 2.49 11.44 13.39
N LEU A 58 1.23 11.84 13.43
CA LEU A 58 0.78 13.06 14.12
C LEU A 58 0.36 12.79 15.57
N THR A 59 0.34 11.53 15.99
CA THR A 59 -0.13 11.12 17.32
C THR A 59 1.00 10.96 18.33
N SER A 60 0.63 10.83 19.60
CA SER A 60 1.56 10.51 20.70
C SER A 60 1.74 9.00 20.92
N THR A 61 1.18 8.15 20.05
CA THR A 61 1.28 6.69 20.13
C THR A 61 1.98 6.11 18.90
N LYS A 62 2.55 4.93 19.04
CA LYS A 62 3.09 4.17 17.91
C LYS A 62 1.95 3.78 16.96
N LEU A 63 2.18 3.88 15.66
CA LEU A 63 1.28 3.41 14.61
C LEU A 63 1.97 2.31 13.80
N ASP A 64 1.27 1.19 13.60
CA ASP A 64 1.62 0.15 12.65
C ASP A 64 0.69 0.28 11.45
N LEU A 65 1.25 0.59 10.28
CA LEU A 65 0.54 1.00 9.08
C LEU A 65 0.80 0.04 7.92
N GLU A 66 -0.18 -0.04 7.03
CA GLU A 66 -0.10 -0.82 5.79
C GLU A 66 -0.57 0.02 4.59
N LEU A 67 0.25 0.08 3.54
CA LEU A 67 -0.18 0.43 2.20
C LEU A 67 -0.47 -0.87 1.44
N GLY A 68 -1.73 -1.12 1.09
CA GLY A 68 -2.12 -2.28 0.28
C GLY A 68 -1.80 -2.07 -1.20
N ASN A 69 -1.63 -3.15 -1.95
CA ASN A 69 -1.59 -3.08 -3.41
C ASN A 69 -2.98 -2.78 -4.00
N GLY A 70 -3.03 -2.32 -5.25
CA GLY A 70 -4.26 -2.03 -5.97
C GLY A 70 -4.96 -0.72 -5.60
N TYR A 71 -4.39 0.09 -4.72
CA TYR A 71 -4.86 1.46 -4.53
C TYR A 71 -4.40 2.36 -5.68
N LEU A 72 -5.26 3.30 -6.05
CA LEU A 72 -4.92 4.32 -7.03
C LEU A 72 -4.28 5.53 -6.34
N LEU A 73 -3.34 6.13 -7.06
CA LEU A 73 -2.75 7.42 -6.75
C LEU A 73 -3.11 8.35 -7.91
N GLU A 74 -3.84 9.40 -7.60
CA GLU A 74 -4.23 10.42 -8.59
C GLU A 74 -3.20 11.55 -8.60
N PRO A 75 -2.79 12.02 -9.79
CA PRO A 75 -1.90 13.15 -9.90
C PRO A 75 -2.62 14.46 -9.49
N VAL A 76 -1.88 15.40 -8.96
CA VAL A 76 -2.38 16.77 -8.73
C VAL A 76 -2.52 17.53 -10.03
N ASN A 77 -1.66 17.22 -11.01
CA ASN A 77 -1.74 17.71 -12.39
C ASN A 77 -2.55 16.70 -13.23
N GLU A 78 -3.77 17.06 -13.63
CA GLU A 78 -4.71 16.19 -14.36
C GLU A 78 -4.21 15.76 -15.77
N GLU A 79 -3.11 16.33 -16.28
CA GLU A 79 -2.48 15.89 -17.53
C GLU A 79 -1.58 14.66 -17.35
N GLU A 80 -1.27 14.29 -16.12
CA GLU A 80 -0.44 13.14 -15.78
C GLU A 80 -1.27 11.88 -15.56
N GLN A 81 -0.61 10.72 -15.66
CA GLN A 81 -1.26 9.42 -15.51
C GLN A 81 -1.63 9.13 -14.05
N THR A 82 -2.81 8.59 -13.84
CA THR A 82 -3.16 7.87 -12.62
C THR A 82 -2.28 6.63 -12.48
N MET A 83 -1.81 6.38 -11.24
CA MET A 83 -0.93 5.26 -10.93
C MET A 83 -1.63 4.24 -10.05
N ILE A 84 -1.34 2.96 -10.22
CA ILE A 84 -1.79 1.88 -9.34
C ILE A 84 -0.64 1.35 -8.50
N VAL A 85 -0.80 1.29 -7.19
CA VAL A 85 0.18 0.68 -6.26
C VAL A 85 0.28 -0.82 -6.57
N THR A 86 1.49 -1.31 -6.81
CA THR A 86 1.76 -2.69 -7.23
C THR A 86 2.47 -3.54 -6.17
N ASN A 87 2.72 -3.01 -4.99
CA ASN A 87 3.23 -3.79 -3.86
C ASN A 87 2.61 -3.35 -2.54
N ARG A 88 2.58 -4.28 -1.61
CA ARG A 88 2.21 -4.02 -0.22
C ARG A 88 3.41 -3.50 0.56
N LEU A 89 3.22 -2.46 1.36
CA LEU A 89 4.24 -1.94 2.27
C LEU A 89 3.73 -1.94 3.71
N LEU A 90 4.61 -2.29 4.64
CA LEU A 90 4.36 -2.20 6.07
C LEU A 90 5.31 -1.17 6.67
N ALA A 91 4.77 -0.29 7.49
CA ALA A 91 5.53 0.73 8.19
C ALA A 91 5.13 0.80 9.65
N SER A 92 6.12 0.92 10.52
CA SER A 92 5.93 1.17 11.94
C SER A 92 6.54 2.53 12.25
N LEU A 93 5.73 3.44 12.79
CA LEU A 93 6.16 4.79 13.13
C LEU A 93 5.99 5.04 14.62
N SER A 94 7.07 5.45 15.29
CA SER A 94 7.04 5.97 16.65
C SER A 94 6.22 7.27 16.72
N PRO A 95 5.83 7.75 17.92
CA PRO A 95 5.18 9.04 18.07
C PRO A 95 5.96 10.16 17.35
N HIS A 96 5.27 10.94 16.52
CA HIS A 96 5.81 12.08 15.77
C HIS A 96 6.95 11.76 14.78
N GLU A 97 7.24 10.48 14.54
CA GLU A 97 8.23 10.05 13.56
C GLU A 97 7.77 10.36 12.14
N THR A 98 8.73 10.71 11.28
CA THR A 98 8.55 10.81 9.83
C THR A 98 9.39 9.73 9.17
N LYS A 99 8.81 9.03 8.17
CA LYS A 99 9.45 7.95 7.43
C LYS A 99 9.17 8.07 5.95
N ASP A 100 10.18 7.83 5.14
CA ASP A 100 10.05 7.73 3.69
C ASP A 100 9.82 6.26 3.31
N LEU A 101 8.78 6.02 2.50
CA LEU A 101 8.41 4.72 1.97
C LEU A 101 8.57 4.76 0.45
N PHE A 102 9.36 3.83 -0.09
CA PHE A 102 9.51 3.67 -1.54
C PHE A 102 8.35 2.83 -2.07
N VAL A 103 7.55 3.40 -2.96
CA VAL A 103 6.29 2.81 -3.44
C VAL A 103 6.49 2.32 -4.87
N ASN A 104 6.26 1.02 -5.10
CA ASN A 104 6.09 0.50 -6.44
C ASN A 104 4.69 0.81 -6.94
N ALA A 105 4.62 1.42 -8.10
CA ALA A 105 3.37 1.74 -8.79
C ALA A 105 3.57 1.68 -10.30
N MET A 106 2.47 1.53 -11.04
CA MET A 106 2.46 1.49 -12.51
C MET A 106 1.39 2.43 -13.06
N CYS A 107 1.65 3.00 -14.23
CA CYS A 107 0.69 3.83 -14.94
C CYS A 107 -0.51 3.01 -15.43
N ILE A 108 -1.73 3.56 -15.37
CA ILE A 108 -2.93 2.92 -15.92
C ILE A 108 -3.50 3.64 -17.16
N GLU A 109 -3.03 4.84 -17.48
CA GLU A 109 -3.51 5.69 -18.57
C GLU A 109 -2.39 5.91 -19.60
N GLN A 110 -2.39 5.16 -20.70
CA GLN A 110 -1.29 5.12 -21.67
C GLN A 110 -1.11 6.44 -22.45
N ARG A 111 -2.12 7.32 -22.48
CA ARG A 111 -2.11 8.52 -23.33
C ARG A 111 -1.71 9.78 -22.59
N ASP A 112 -1.74 9.75 -21.28
CA ASP A 112 -1.43 10.88 -20.44
C ASP A 112 0.07 10.92 -20.11
N ALA A 113 0.59 12.06 -19.67
CA ALA A 113 1.99 12.24 -19.38
C ALA A 113 2.45 11.32 -18.23
N ALA A 114 3.65 10.75 -18.37
CA ALA A 114 4.27 10.05 -17.26
C ALA A 114 4.66 11.05 -16.15
N PRO A 115 4.71 10.60 -14.87
CA PRO A 115 5.21 11.43 -13.78
C PRO A 115 6.60 12.00 -14.07
N ASP A 116 6.82 13.26 -13.73
CA ASP A 116 8.11 13.93 -13.78
C ASP A 116 8.64 14.28 -12.37
N GLU A 117 9.75 15.01 -12.27
CA GLU A 117 10.41 15.34 -11.00
C GLU A 117 9.58 16.23 -10.08
N ASP A 118 8.66 17.03 -10.64
CA ASP A 118 7.79 17.94 -9.89
C ASP A 118 6.42 17.35 -9.58
N SER A 119 6.11 16.15 -10.08
CA SER A 119 4.80 15.51 -9.92
C SER A 119 4.47 15.23 -8.46
N ARG A 120 3.20 15.47 -8.12
CA ARG A 120 2.63 15.22 -6.79
C ARG A 120 1.37 14.38 -6.94
N TYR A 121 1.19 13.49 -6.00
CA TYR A 121 0.09 12.53 -6.02
C TYR A 121 -0.69 12.54 -4.72
N THR A 122 -1.94 12.12 -4.78
CA THR A 122 -2.81 11.91 -3.63
C THR A 122 -3.48 10.55 -3.69
N PHE A 123 -4.02 10.08 -2.56
CA PHE A 123 -4.78 8.83 -2.54
C PHE A 123 -6.11 8.96 -3.24
N ALA A 124 -6.43 7.94 -4.04
CA ALA A 124 -7.74 7.69 -4.58
C ALA A 124 -8.31 6.33 -4.10
N ASP A 125 -9.38 5.86 -4.72
CA ASP A 125 -10.04 4.62 -4.36
C ASP A 125 -9.25 3.38 -4.84
N LEU A 126 -9.75 2.20 -4.50
CA LEU A 126 -9.25 0.94 -5.04
C LEU A 126 -9.56 0.84 -6.53
N ALA A 127 -8.60 0.35 -7.30
CA ALA A 127 -8.76 0.03 -8.71
C ALA A 127 -9.83 -1.06 -8.94
N THR A 128 -10.19 -1.29 -10.21
CA THR A 128 -11.11 -2.37 -10.58
C THR A 128 -10.59 -3.74 -10.12
N PRO A 129 -11.47 -4.74 -9.94
CA PRO A 129 -11.06 -6.08 -9.52
C PRO A 129 -9.99 -6.70 -10.41
N GLU A 130 -10.05 -6.46 -11.73
CA GLU A 130 -9.09 -6.97 -12.71
C GLU A 130 -7.71 -6.35 -12.52
N LEU A 131 -7.63 -5.03 -12.38
CA LEU A 131 -6.36 -4.33 -12.12
C LEU A 131 -5.76 -4.73 -10.77
N ARG A 132 -6.59 -4.92 -9.74
CA ARG A 132 -6.12 -5.41 -8.43
C ARG A 132 -5.56 -6.83 -8.50
N LYS A 133 -6.17 -7.74 -9.28
CA LYS A 133 -5.63 -9.08 -9.49
C LYS A 133 -4.28 -9.02 -10.19
N LEU A 134 -4.16 -8.18 -11.24
CA LEU A 134 -2.87 -7.99 -11.92
C LEU A 134 -1.82 -7.39 -10.98
N SER A 135 -2.18 -6.39 -10.20
CA SER A 135 -1.31 -5.80 -9.18
C SER A 135 -0.80 -6.85 -8.17
N GLY A 136 -1.69 -7.72 -7.67
CA GLY A 136 -1.33 -8.84 -6.79
C GLY A 136 -0.37 -9.84 -7.47
N PHE A 137 -0.63 -10.21 -8.73
CA PHE A 137 0.26 -11.07 -9.51
C PHE A 137 1.65 -10.47 -9.70
N ILE A 138 1.73 -9.16 -9.99
CA ILE A 138 2.99 -8.42 -10.12
C ILE A 138 3.78 -8.47 -8.81
N GLU A 139 3.12 -8.22 -7.67
CA GLU A 139 3.74 -8.28 -6.35
C GLU A 139 4.28 -9.68 -6.02
N GLU A 140 3.45 -10.71 -6.18
CA GLU A 140 3.80 -12.11 -5.87
C GLU A 140 4.99 -12.62 -6.68
N ASN A 141 5.08 -12.21 -7.95
CA ASN A 141 6.12 -12.65 -8.87
C ASN A 141 7.27 -11.64 -9.03
N LYS A 142 7.19 -10.49 -8.36
CA LYS A 142 8.17 -9.39 -8.40
C LYS A 142 8.43 -8.86 -9.82
N HIS A 143 7.37 -8.75 -10.61
CA HIS A 143 7.40 -8.28 -12.00
C HIS A 143 7.35 -6.74 -12.06
N PHE A 144 8.39 -6.07 -11.57
CA PHE A 144 8.52 -4.61 -11.60
C PHE A 144 9.37 -4.18 -12.81
N GLU A 145 8.96 -4.58 -14.02
CA GLU A 145 9.65 -4.36 -15.29
C GLU A 145 8.70 -3.86 -16.38
N PRO A 146 9.24 -3.37 -17.54
CA PRO A 146 8.42 -2.80 -18.62
C PRO A 146 7.30 -3.71 -19.14
N ASN A 147 7.51 -5.02 -19.16
CA ASN A 147 6.49 -5.96 -19.66
C ASN A 147 5.23 -5.93 -18.79
N ALA A 148 5.39 -5.85 -17.47
CA ALA A 148 4.25 -5.73 -16.55
C ALA A 148 3.51 -4.39 -16.72
N GLN A 149 4.26 -3.30 -17.02
CA GLN A 149 3.65 -2.00 -17.34
C GLN A 149 2.80 -2.08 -18.62
N PHE A 150 3.26 -2.78 -19.66
CA PHE A 150 2.46 -2.98 -20.88
C PHE A 150 1.19 -3.80 -20.60
N LEU A 151 1.28 -4.84 -19.76
CA LEU A 151 0.09 -5.59 -19.34
C LEU A 151 -0.90 -4.71 -18.56
N MET A 152 -0.39 -3.86 -17.66
CA MET A 152 -1.22 -2.94 -16.89
C MET A 152 -2.02 -2.01 -17.80
N TRP A 153 -1.39 -1.36 -18.77
CA TRP A 153 -2.07 -0.56 -19.78
C TRP A 153 -3.07 -1.36 -20.61
N GLY A 154 -2.68 -2.57 -21.03
CA GLY A 154 -3.54 -3.44 -21.85
C GLY A 154 -4.85 -3.81 -21.14
N ILE A 155 -4.79 -4.13 -19.83
CA ILE A 155 -5.98 -4.43 -19.03
C ILE A 155 -6.78 -3.16 -18.74
N ALA A 156 -6.11 -2.06 -18.35
CA ALA A 156 -6.76 -0.79 -18.05
C ALA A 156 -7.54 -0.24 -19.24
N ASN A 157 -6.97 -0.32 -20.46
CA ASN A 157 -7.58 0.17 -21.69
C ASN A 157 -8.49 -0.86 -22.41
N GLY A 158 -8.67 -2.06 -21.84
CA GLY A 158 -9.49 -3.12 -22.43
C GLY A 158 -8.91 -3.73 -23.71
N SER A 159 -7.59 -3.56 -23.96
CA SER A 159 -6.90 -4.11 -25.13
C SER A 159 -6.57 -5.61 -24.99
N TYR A 160 -6.54 -6.12 -23.76
CA TYR A 160 -6.37 -7.55 -23.47
C TYR A 160 -7.67 -8.14 -22.90
N PRO A 161 -8.02 -9.38 -23.30
CA PRO A 161 -9.16 -10.09 -22.71
C PRO A 161 -8.95 -10.26 -21.20
N LYS A 162 -10.00 -9.96 -20.43
CA LYS A 162 -9.98 -10.07 -18.96
C LYS A 162 -9.77 -11.50 -18.44
N GLU A 163 -9.88 -12.48 -19.32
CA GLU A 163 -9.76 -13.92 -19.04
C GLU A 163 -8.32 -14.36 -18.78
N PHE A 164 -7.31 -13.54 -19.10
CA PHE A 164 -5.91 -13.84 -18.80
C PHE A 164 -5.49 -13.63 -17.34
N ILE A 165 -6.41 -13.14 -16.48
CA ILE A 165 -6.13 -12.88 -15.06
C ILE A 165 -6.88 -13.92 -14.21
N HIS A 166 -6.48 -15.20 -14.35
CA HIS A 166 -7.02 -16.29 -13.52
C HIS A 166 -6.07 -16.67 -12.40
#